data_62d72c192b5d7e96eb692c3a4e5d31b6
#
_entry.id   62d72c192b5d7e96eb692c3a4e5d31b6
#
_cell.length_a   1.000
_cell.length_b   1.000
_cell.length_c   1.000
_cell.angle_alpha   90.00
_cell.angle_beta   90.00
_cell.angle_gamma   90.00
#
_symmetry.space_group_name_H-M   'P 1'
#
loop_
_entity.id
_entity.type
_entity.pdbx_description
1 polymer ?
#
loop_
_entity_poly.entity_id
_entity_poly.type
_entity_poly.pdbx_seq_one_letter_code
_entity_poly.pdbx_strand_id
1 'polypeptide(L)'
;MSMKWLTGNLFKRPAILSLAAIMLITSGCSLLPAEDEEEVLPSIAPPQISKKPEYEVTTATLETKVNVIGKLISSREEPVFFTLDGKNLKELNIKVGDKVSAGQVIGQLDVDALAKTLRMDKLAFRKEETAMKEALRTRDEMDPIEFEERSILFEEKKQALVDQEADIAKATLTAPISGTVVSLNVEKGAAIKAYSTIAVIADTTTLIPAAKLTKDERAKIVVGMPIVAEISNAGQFKGTVKMMPLTNDDSTGGNNGGGGNGGGTGNNTDKEKPEDFMQVDIKNMPKNLTRGTPLSISIITKRKENVIVIPPSTLRSIGSRTYVQVIDADGKREVDVEVGQQTATQIEILKGLEPGQKVVGR
;
A
#
# COMPACT_ATOMS: atom_id res chain seq x y z
N MET A 1 -42.16 24.67 38.76
CA MET A 1 -43.48 25.30 38.90
C MET A 1 -44.46 24.16 38.94
N SER A 2 -44.86 23.82 40.15
CA SER A 2 -46.14 24.13 40.78
C SER A 2 -47.18 23.09 40.40
N MET A 3 -47.38 22.05 41.26
CA MET A 3 -48.34 22.15 42.37
C MET A 3 -49.79 22.03 41.87
N LYS A 4 -50.69 21.16 42.28
CA LYS A 4 -51.29 20.95 43.60
C LYS A 4 -52.34 19.82 43.46
N TRP A 5 -52.48 18.87 44.37
CA TRP A 5 -53.40 18.88 45.55
C TRP A 5 -54.90 18.68 45.11
N LEU A 6 -55.75 17.93 45.71
CA LEU A 6 -56.04 17.54 47.10
C LEU A 6 -57.21 16.53 47.08
N THR A 7 -57.16 15.59 47.99
CA THR A 7 -58.14 15.31 49.07
C THR A 7 -59.58 15.05 48.63
N GLY A 8 -60.29 14.22 49.19
CA GLY A 8 -60.40 13.65 50.50
C GLY A 8 -61.80 13.09 50.72
N ASN A 9 -61.87 12.31 51.71
CA ASN A 9 -62.87 12.16 52.74
C ASN A 9 -64.02 11.16 52.49
N LEU A 10 -64.02 10.19 53.27
CA LEU A 10 -64.40 10.04 54.67
C LEU A 10 -65.86 9.63 54.90
N PHE A 11 -66.02 8.56 55.60
CA PHE A 11 -67.11 8.26 56.54
C PHE A 11 -68.48 7.84 55.97
N LYS A 12 -68.88 6.61 56.22
CA LYS A 12 -69.82 6.33 57.31
C LYS A 12 -70.02 4.84 57.56
N ARG A 13 -69.65 4.45 58.73
CA ARG A 13 -70.22 3.30 59.45
C ARG A 13 -71.68 3.64 59.81
N PRO A 14 -72.51 2.78 60.38
CA PRO A 14 -72.40 1.37 60.80
C PRO A 14 -73.71 0.59 60.64
N ALA A 15 -73.69 -0.63 61.17
CA ALA A 15 -74.79 -1.39 61.73
C ALA A 15 -75.60 -2.21 60.67
N ILE A 16 -75.53 -3.46 60.75
CA ILE A 16 -76.50 -4.25 61.54
C ILE A 16 -75.86 -5.60 61.90
N LEU A 17 -75.58 -5.72 63.15
CA LEU A 17 -75.43 -6.98 63.84
C LEU A 17 -76.75 -7.72 63.88
N SER A 18 -76.63 -9.03 63.93
CA SER A 18 -77.69 -9.99 64.30
C SER A 18 -78.56 -10.53 63.12
N LEU A 19 -78.19 -11.62 62.65
CA LEU A 19 -79.11 -12.80 62.72
C LEU A 19 -78.38 -14.05 62.24
N ALA A 20 -78.22 -14.89 63.12
CA ALA A 20 -78.34 -16.32 63.03
C ALA A 20 -77.11 -17.11 63.21
N ALA A 21 -76.73 -17.25 64.42
CA ALA A 21 -76.48 -18.57 64.96
C ALA A 21 -77.74 -19.42 64.77
N ILE A 22 -77.65 -20.48 63.98
CA ILE A 22 -78.41 -21.76 63.97
C ILE A 22 -78.32 -22.29 62.56
N MET A 23 -77.36 -23.08 62.33
CA MET A 23 -77.38 -24.39 61.67
C MET A 23 -75.94 -24.96 61.67
N LEU A 24 -75.54 -25.25 62.87
CA LEU A 24 -74.58 -26.30 63.09
C LEU A 24 -75.32 -27.63 63.03
N ILE A 25 -74.55 -28.61 62.55
CA ILE A 25 -74.89 -30.04 62.62
C ILE A 25 -75.61 -30.59 61.37
N THR A 26 -74.79 -30.89 60.38
CA THR A 26 -74.72 -32.21 59.81
C THR A 26 -73.62 -32.24 58.80
N SER A 27 -72.56 -32.80 59.10
CA SER A 27 -72.09 -33.94 58.40
C SER A 27 -70.67 -34.16 58.41
N GLY A 28 -70.53 -35.18 58.47
CA GLY A 28 -69.82 -36.29 58.05
C GLY A 28 -68.48 -36.08 57.43
N CYS A 29 -67.56 -36.70 58.11
CA CYS A 29 -66.17 -36.95 57.67
C CYS A 29 -66.06 -37.28 56.19
N SER A 30 -65.18 -36.55 55.54
CA SER A 30 -64.41 -37.10 54.46
C SER A 30 -62.93 -36.66 54.67
N LEU A 31 -62.30 -37.38 55.56
CA LEU A 31 -60.86 -37.42 55.70
C LEU A 31 -60.33 -38.55 54.81
N LEU A 32 -60.40 -38.32 53.49
CA LEU A 32 -59.57 -39.03 52.52
C LEU A 32 -58.59 -38.00 51.94
N PRO A 33 -57.31 -38.25 52.03
CA PRO A 33 -56.41 -37.45 51.29
C PRO A 33 -56.76 -37.59 49.79
N ALA A 34 -56.98 -36.45 49.12
CA ALA A 34 -57.04 -36.42 47.67
C ALA A 34 -55.64 -36.91 47.19
N GLU A 35 -55.68 -38.01 46.45
CA GLU A 35 -54.49 -38.34 45.64
C GLU A 35 -54.22 -37.13 44.79
N ASP A 36 -53.00 -36.55 44.90
CA ASP A 36 -52.51 -35.56 43.98
C ASP A 36 -52.67 -36.14 42.57
N GLU A 37 -53.35 -35.43 41.70
CA GLU A 37 -53.36 -35.72 40.29
C GLU A 37 -51.91 -35.93 39.83
N GLU A 38 -51.61 -37.14 39.32
CA GLU A 38 -50.30 -37.41 38.71
C GLU A 38 -50.00 -36.25 37.74
N GLU A 39 -49.02 -35.44 38.10
CA GLU A 39 -48.45 -34.47 37.14
C GLU A 39 -48.10 -35.27 35.89
N VAL A 40 -48.88 -35.08 34.84
CA VAL A 40 -48.55 -35.60 33.52
C VAL A 40 -47.27 -34.94 33.12
N LEU A 41 -46.18 -35.66 33.36
CA LEU A 41 -44.86 -35.23 32.92
C LEU A 41 -44.96 -34.81 31.45
N PRO A 42 -44.50 -33.57 31.09
CA PRO A 42 -44.55 -33.16 29.70
C PRO A 42 -43.83 -34.19 28.85
N SER A 43 -44.51 -34.67 27.84
CA SER A 43 -43.94 -35.60 26.85
C SER A 43 -42.61 -35.04 26.40
N ILE A 44 -41.51 -35.69 26.77
CA ILE A 44 -40.17 -35.34 26.26
C ILE A 44 -40.21 -35.70 24.79
N ALA A 45 -40.42 -34.68 23.94
CA ALA A 45 -40.24 -34.85 22.51
C ALA A 45 -38.80 -35.34 22.30
N PRO A 46 -38.59 -36.49 21.64
CA PRO A 46 -37.24 -36.97 21.39
C PRO A 46 -36.46 -35.86 20.68
N PRO A 47 -35.22 -35.58 21.06
CA PRO A 47 -34.43 -34.52 20.44
C PRO A 47 -34.43 -34.76 18.94
N GLN A 48 -34.87 -33.74 18.18
CA GLN A 48 -34.83 -33.82 16.73
C GLN A 48 -33.37 -33.99 16.35
N ILE A 49 -32.99 -35.15 15.88
CA ILE A 49 -31.65 -35.44 15.36
C ILE A 49 -31.47 -34.48 14.16
N SER A 50 -30.71 -33.42 14.38
CA SER A 50 -30.36 -32.49 13.34
C SER A 50 -29.75 -33.27 12.17
N LYS A 51 -30.39 -33.27 11.02
CA LYS A 51 -29.85 -33.90 9.82
C LYS A 51 -28.58 -33.19 9.49
N LYS A 52 -27.45 -33.91 9.50
CA LYS A 52 -26.15 -33.35 9.09
C LYS A 52 -26.24 -32.83 7.66
N PRO A 53 -25.64 -31.68 7.36
CA PRO A 53 -25.69 -31.11 6.03
C PRO A 53 -25.08 -32.06 4.99
N GLU A 54 -25.75 -32.20 3.88
CA GLU A 54 -25.29 -32.97 2.72
C GLU A 54 -24.72 -32.01 1.69
N TYR A 55 -23.61 -32.39 1.08
CA TYR A 55 -22.94 -31.62 0.02
C TYR A 55 -22.73 -32.49 -1.19
N GLU A 56 -22.94 -31.93 -2.36
CA GLU A 56 -22.68 -32.62 -3.63
C GLU A 56 -21.21 -32.49 -3.99
N VAL A 57 -20.60 -33.57 -4.43
CA VAL A 57 -19.24 -33.58 -4.98
C VAL A 57 -19.27 -32.93 -6.35
N THR A 58 -18.58 -31.82 -6.49
CA THR A 58 -18.58 -31.04 -7.74
C THR A 58 -17.19 -30.94 -8.31
N THR A 59 -17.09 -30.54 -9.57
CA THR A 59 -15.83 -30.13 -10.19
C THR A 59 -15.68 -28.63 -10.09
N ALA A 60 -14.46 -28.17 -9.76
CA ALA A 60 -14.15 -26.75 -9.69
C ALA A 60 -12.75 -26.47 -10.22
N THR A 61 -12.47 -25.20 -10.46
CA THR A 61 -11.11 -24.72 -10.73
C THR A 61 -10.46 -24.29 -9.42
N LEU A 62 -9.36 -24.93 -9.06
CA LEU A 62 -8.56 -24.56 -7.90
C LEU A 62 -7.38 -23.68 -8.33
N GLU A 63 -7.22 -22.55 -7.65
CA GLU A 63 -6.13 -21.62 -7.87
C GLU A 63 -5.27 -21.50 -6.61
N THR A 64 -3.96 -21.61 -6.78
CA THR A 64 -3.01 -21.21 -5.74
C THR A 64 -2.63 -19.78 -5.99
N LYS A 65 -2.79 -18.92 -4.99
CA LYS A 65 -2.51 -17.49 -5.08
C LYS A 65 -1.42 -17.08 -4.13
N VAL A 66 -0.58 -16.17 -4.57
CA VAL A 66 0.34 -15.40 -3.71
C VAL A 66 -0.23 -13.98 -3.62
N ASN A 67 -0.48 -13.52 -2.40
CA ASN A 67 -1.02 -12.20 -2.16
C ASN A 67 0.10 -11.27 -1.72
N VAL A 68 0.26 -10.14 -2.41
CA VAL A 68 1.24 -9.12 -2.10
C VAL A 68 0.56 -7.77 -1.98
N ILE A 69 1.08 -6.93 -1.10
CA ILE A 69 0.61 -5.55 -0.92
C ILE A 69 1.49 -4.64 -1.75
N GLY A 70 0.86 -3.76 -2.49
CA GLY A 70 1.51 -2.80 -3.36
C GLY A 70 0.91 -1.41 -3.27
N LYS A 71 1.39 -0.54 -4.11
CA LYS A 71 0.94 0.85 -4.27
C LYS A 71 1.02 1.27 -5.74
N LEU A 72 0.27 2.29 -6.11
CA LEU A 72 0.45 2.95 -7.40
C LEU A 72 1.70 3.84 -7.33
N ILE A 73 2.62 3.64 -8.23
CA ILE A 73 3.82 4.46 -8.38
C ILE A 73 3.78 5.23 -9.71
N SER A 74 4.56 6.27 -9.82
CA SER A 74 4.74 6.98 -11.09
C SER A 74 5.62 6.17 -12.02
N SER A 75 5.34 6.24 -13.32
CA SER A 75 6.17 5.61 -14.34
C SER A 75 7.57 6.24 -14.46
N ARG A 76 7.67 7.52 -14.09
CA ARG A 76 8.89 8.31 -14.16
C ARG A 76 8.99 9.24 -12.96
N GLU A 77 10.10 9.15 -12.25
CA GLU A 77 10.46 10.03 -11.14
C GLU A 77 11.88 10.56 -11.35
N GLU A 78 12.03 11.87 -11.29
CA GLU A 78 13.31 12.53 -11.51
C GLU A 78 13.73 13.28 -10.25
N PRO A 79 14.87 12.91 -9.64
CA PRO A 79 15.46 13.69 -8.57
C PRO A 79 16.09 14.96 -9.13
N VAL A 80 15.86 16.08 -8.48
CA VAL A 80 16.46 17.36 -8.82
C VAL A 80 17.46 17.78 -7.76
N PHE A 81 18.60 18.30 -8.20
CA PHE A 81 19.71 18.67 -7.33
C PHE A 81 20.51 19.83 -7.94
N PHE A 82 21.21 20.57 -7.10
CA PHE A 82 22.19 21.55 -7.56
C PHE A 82 23.53 20.88 -7.80
N THR A 83 24.29 21.42 -8.76
CA THR A 83 25.68 21.00 -9.04
C THR A 83 26.69 21.88 -8.36
N LEU A 84 26.30 23.06 -7.85
CA LEU A 84 27.13 23.93 -7.04
C LEU A 84 27.15 23.52 -5.57
N ASP A 85 28.32 23.55 -4.95
CA ASP A 85 28.54 23.22 -3.55
C ASP A 85 28.72 24.46 -2.66
N GLY A 86 28.42 24.29 -1.36
CA GLY A 86 28.75 25.30 -0.33
C GLY A 86 27.96 26.60 -0.45
N LYS A 87 26.78 26.60 -1.07
CA LYS A 87 25.87 27.74 -1.15
C LYS A 87 24.61 27.50 -0.38
N ASN A 88 23.99 28.55 0.15
CA ASN A 88 22.72 28.47 0.81
C ASN A 88 21.57 28.61 -0.19
N LEU A 89 20.45 27.95 0.08
CA LEU A 89 19.24 28.06 -0.71
C LEU A 89 18.55 29.41 -0.44
N LYS A 90 18.64 30.33 -1.39
CA LYS A 90 18.07 31.69 -1.28
C LYS A 90 16.55 31.68 -1.45
N GLU A 91 16.07 30.94 -2.46
CA GLU A 91 14.65 30.85 -2.78
C GLU A 91 14.27 29.40 -3.09
N LEU A 92 13.07 29.06 -2.65
CA LEU A 92 12.44 27.77 -2.91
C LEU A 92 10.96 28.03 -3.22
N ASN A 93 10.57 27.76 -4.47
CA ASN A 93 9.28 28.17 -5.03
C ASN A 93 8.30 27.00 -5.18
N ILE A 94 8.56 25.89 -4.49
CA ILE A 94 7.77 24.66 -4.56
C ILE A 94 7.49 24.09 -3.18
N LYS A 95 6.38 23.36 -3.10
CA LYS A 95 5.98 22.54 -1.94
C LYS A 95 5.63 21.14 -2.43
N VAL A 96 5.62 20.18 -1.50
CA VAL A 96 5.13 18.83 -1.79
C VAL A 96 3.66 18.91 -2.22
N GLY A 97 3.34 18.27 -3.35
CA GLY A 97 2.01 18.31 -3.98
C GLY A 97 1.85 19.34 -5.10
N ASP A 98 2.77 20.28 -5.27
CA ASP A 98 2.69 21.28 -6.33
C ASP A 98 2.91 20.65 -7.71
N LYS A 99 2.17 21.14 -8.70
CA LYS A 99 2.40 20.80 -10.10
C LYS A 99 3.41 21.76 -10.70
N VAL A 100 4.41 21.21 -11.39
CA VAL A 100 5.46 21.98 -12.06
C VAL A 100 5.51 21.61 -13.54
N SER A 101 5.93 22.57 -14.36
CA SER A 101 6.18 22.37 -15.78
C SER A 101 7.68 22.23 -16.04
N ALA A 102 8.07 21.45 -17.06
CA ALA A 102 9.45 21.34 -17.49
C ALA A 102 10.05 22.74 -17.77
N GLY A 103 11.26 23.01 -17.23
CA GLY A 103 11.93 24.32 -17.31
C GLY A 103 11.47 25.36 -16.27
N GLN A 104 10.44 25.09 -15.48
CA GLN A 104 10.00 25.99 -14.41
C GLN A 104 11.08 26.09 -13.31
N VAL A 105 11.39 27.34 -12.89
CA VAL A 105 12.34 27.60 -11.81
C VAL A 105 11.71 27.18 -10.47
N ILE A 106 12.37 26.24 -9.79
CA ILE A 106 11.92 25.66 -8.52
C ILE A 106 12.73 26.14 -7.33
N GLY A 107 13.98 26.59 -7.54
CA GLY A 107 14.81 27.11 -6.47
C GLY A 107 16.02 27.89 -7.00
N GLN A 108 16.61 28.70 -6.12
CA GLN A 108 17.79 29.48 -6.44
C GLN A 108 18.76 29.52 -5.25
N LEU A 109 20.05 29.30 -5.52
CA LEU A 109 21.11 29.46 -4.54
C LEU A 109 21.49 30.92 -4.36
N ASP A 110 22.06 31.25 -3.19
CA ASP A 110 22.64 32.55 -2.94
C ASP A 110 24.00 32.64 -3.62
N VAL A 111 24.03 33.34 -4.74
CA VAL A 111 25.21 33.65 -5.53
C VAL A 111 25.44 35.16 -5.68
N ASP A 112 24.88 35.98 -4.78
CA ASP A 112 24.97 37.43 -4.85
C ASP A 112 26.44 37.92 -4.84
N ALA A 113 27.27 37.25 -4.06
CA ALA A 113 28.72 37.53 -4.03
C ALA A 113 29.40 37.19 -5.37
N LEU A 114 29.10 36.03 -5.97
CA LEU A 114 29.62 35.63 -7.27
C LEU A 114 29.13 36.56 -8.39
N ALA A 115 27.87 36.95 -8.37
CA ALA A 115 27.32 37.90 -9.33
C ALA A 115 27.94 39.27 -9.22
N LYS A 116 28.31 39.73 -7.99
CA LYS A 116 29.05 40.96 -7.78
C LYS A 116 30.46 40.88 -8.37
N THR A 117 31.18 39.79 -8.09
CA THR A 117 32.53 39.53 -8.62
C THR A 117 32.50 39.53 -10.15
N LEU A 118 31.62 38.74 -10.77
CA LEU A 118 31.45 38.69 -12.22
C LEU A 118 31.21 40.07 -12.83
N ARG A 119 30.42 40.93 -12.17
CA ARG A 119 30.16 42.30 -12.66
C ARG A 119 31.45 43.15 -12.65
N MET A 120 32.27 43.01 -11.61
CA MET A 120 33.53 43.70 -11.51
C MET A 120 34.55 43.19 -12.54
N ASP A 121 34.62 41.88 -12.72
CA ASP A 121 35.52 41.26 -13.71
C ASP A 121 35.13 41.60 -15.13
N LYS A 122 33.85 41.67 -15.46
CA LYS A 122 33.35 42.18 -16.75
C LYS A 122 33.75 43.64 -16.99
N LEU A 123 33.73 44.50 -15.96
CA LEU A 123 34.18 45.87 -16.09
C LEU A 123 35.70 45.94 -16.32
N ALA A 124 36.49 45.12 -15.63
CA ALA A 124 37.94 44.99 -15.84
C ALA A 124 38.26 44.49 -17.25
N PHE A 125 37.52 43.47 -17.71
CA PHE A 125 37.69 42.87 -19.04
C PHE A 125 37.42 43.88 -20.18
N ARG A 126 36.47 44.81 -20.02
CA ARG A 126 36.28 45.88 -21.02
C ARG A 126 37.52 46.75 -21.25
N LYS A 127 38.38 46.94 -20.22
CA LYS A 127 39.67 47.60 -20.37
C LYS A 127 40.62 46.74 -21.19
N GLU A 128 40.64 45.43 -20.94
CA GLU A 128 41.46 44.48 -21.71
C GLU A 128 41.00 44.39 -23.17
N GLU A 129 39.69 44.44 -23.43
CA GLU A 129 39.16 44.50 -24.80
C GLU A 129 39.66 45.73 -25.55
N THR A 130 39.74 46.89 -24.84
CA THR A 130 40.25 48.11 -25.43
C THR A 130 41.75 48.00 -25.71
N ALA A 131 42.53 47.45 -24.77
CA ALA A 131 43.95 47.20 -24.91
C ALA A 131 44.26 46.21 -26.05
N MET A 132 43.44 45.15 -26.17
CA MET A 132 43.57 44.15 -27.25
C MET A 132 43.22 44.76 -28.63
N LYS A 133 42.21 45.64 -28.71
CA LYS A 133 41.87 46.36 -29.93
C LYS A 133 43.03 47.26 -30.37
N GLU A 134 43.71 47.92 -29.46
CA GLU A 134 44.89 48.72 -29.75
C GLU A 134 46.06 47.84 -30.20
N ALA A 135 46.33 46.72 -29.50
CA ALA A 135 47.32 45.75 -29.90
C ALA A 135 47.11 45.21 -31.33
N LEU A 136 45.84 44.99 -31.70
CA LEU A 136 45.47 44.58 -33.05
C LEU A 136 45.75 45.64 -34.11
N ARG A 137 45.63 46.90 -33.75
CA ARG A 137 45.95 48.03 -34.67
C ARG A 137 47.44 48.19 -34.88
N THR A 138 48.26 47.96 -33.85
CA THR A 138 49.72 48.10 -33.87
C THR A 138 50.40 46.74 -34.05
N ARG A 139 49.71 45.73 -34.49
CA ARG A 139 50.23 44.38 -34.64
C ARG A 139 51.49 44.25 -35.47
N ASP A 140 51.54 44.97 -36.61
CA ASP A 140 52.66 44.93 -37.56
C ASP A 140 53.92 45.63 -36.99
N GLU A 141 53.79 46.46 -35.92
CA GLU A 141 54.88 47.19 -35.23
C GLU A 141 55.30 46.47 -33.95
N MET A 142 54.58 45.38 -33.54
CA MET A 142 54.80 44.63 -32.29
C MET A 142 55.57 43.34 -32.56
N ASP A 143 56.32 42.88 -31.54
CA ASP A 143 56.96 41.59 -31.60
C ASP A 143 55.84 40.47 -31.69
N PRO A 144 55.97 39.52 -32.64
CA PRO A 144 55.01 38.50 -32.82
C PRO A 144 54.75 37.64 -31.57
N ILE A 145 55.78 37.40 -30.75
CA ILE A 145 55.68 36.65 -29.50
C ILE A 145 54.89 37.43 -28.47
N GLU A 146 55.18 38.74 -28.33
CA GLU A 146 54.45 39.62 -27.40
C GLU A 146 52.95 39.71 -27.78
N PHE A 147 52.67 39.82 -29.07
CA PHE A 147 51.24 39.78 -29.54
C PHE A 147 50.54 38.46 -29.20
N GLU A 148 51.22 37.35 -29.40
CA GLU A 148 50.65 36.01 -29.10
C GLU A 148 50.40 35.84 -27.59
N GLU A 149 51.38 36.27 -26.72
CA GLU A 149 51.19 36.24 -25.27
C GLU A 149 49.98 37.08 -24.84
N ARG A 150 49.80 38.27 -25.38
CA ARG A 150 48.64 39.13 -25.08
C ARG A 150 47.35 38.49 -25.56
N SER A 151 47.35 37.81 -26.71
CA SER A 151 46.21 37.13 -27.26
C SER A 151 45.79 35.97 -26.36
N ILE A 152 46.74 35.16 -25.88
CA ILE A 152 46.51 34.08 -24.95
C ILE A 152 45.93 34.61 -23.65
N LEU A 153 46.53 35.61 -23.02
CA LEU A 153 46.01 36.20 -21.78
C LEU A 153 44.58 36.78 -21.93
N PHE A 154 44.28 37.36 -23.09
CA PHE A 154 42.94 37.86 -23.40
C PHE A 154 41.93 36.74 -23.48
N GLU A 155 42.26 35.64 -24.19
CA GLU A 155 41.35 34.48 -24.28
C GLU A 155 41.19 33.76 -22.93
N GLU A 156 42.25 33.64 -22.11
CA GLU A 156 42.16 33.11 -20.75
C GLU A 156 41.18 33.91 -19.87
N LYS A 157 41.28 35.23 -19.89
CA LYS A 157 40.39 36.12 -19.13
C LYS A 157 38.96 36.03 -19.64
N LYS A 158 38.78 35.95 -20.94
CA LYS A 158 37.46 35.76 -21.57
C LYS A 158 36.85 34.44 -21.15
N GLN A 159 37.63 33.33 -21.18
CA GLN A 159 37.15 32.02 -20.76
C GLN A 159 36.76 32.00 -19.27
N ALA A 160 37.58 32.64 -18.42
CA ALA A 160 37.28 32.75 -16.99
C ALA A 160 35.93 33.44 -16.72
N LEU A 161 35.57 34.45 -17.51
CA LEU A 161 34.25 35.10 -17.41
C LEU A 161 33.13 34.17 -17.83
N VAL A 162 33.30 33.40 -18.91
CA VAL A 162 32.34 32.42 -19.38
C VAL A 162 32.10 31.34 -18.31
N ASP A 163 33.18 30.87 -17.69
CA ASP A 163 33.10 29.85 -16.63
C ASP A 163 32.38 30.41 -15.39
N GLN A 164 32.63 31.65 -14.99
CA GLN A 164 31.89 32.29 -13.90
C GLN A 164 30.40 32.48 -14.22
N GLU A 165 30.06 32.82 -15.46
CA GLU A 165 28.67 32.91 -15.92
C GLU A 165 27.97 31.56 -15.86
N ALA A 166 28.67 30.51 -16.32
CA ALA A 166 28.16 29.15 -16.28
C ALA A 166 27.95 28.68 -14.83
N ASP A 167 28.83 29.02 -13.90
CA ASP A 167 28.66 28.68 -12.50
C ASP A 167 27.46 29.40 -11.86
N ILE A 168 27.25 30.67 -12.18
CA ILE A 168 26.08 31.42 -11.71
C ILE A 168 24.79 30.83 -12.31
N ALA A 169 24.82 30.40 -13.57
CA ALA A 169 23.65 29.74 -14.19
C ALA A 169 23.29 28.43 -13.49
N LYS A 170 24.27 27.66 -12.98
CA LYS A 170 24.06 26.45 -12.19
C LYS A 170 23.38 26.71 -10.84
N ALA A 171 23.35 27.97 -10.39
CA ALA A 171 22.64 28.34 -9.15
C ALA A 171 21.13 28.35 -9.27
N THR A 172 20.60 28.29 -10.48
CA THR A 172 19.14 28.22 -10.73
C THR A 172 18.74 26.78 -10.99
N LEU A 173 17.86 26.24 -10.14
CA LEU A 173 17.33 24.91 -10.28
C LEU A 173 15.99 24.95 -11.02
N THR A 174 15.90 24.19 -12.09
CA THR A 174 14.69 24.06 -12.89
C THR A 174 14.14 22.64 -12.86
N ALA A 175 12.85 22.48 -13.08
CA ALA A 175 12.20 21.19 -13.19
C ALA A 175 12.63 20.49 -14.51
N PRO A 176 13.21 19.28 -14.47
CA PRO A 176 13.63 18.56 -15.68
C PRO A 176 12.45 18.00 -16.48
N ILE A 177 11.35 17.72 -15.81
CA ILE A 177 10.10 17.20 -16.38
C ILE A 177 8.90 17.95 -15.83
N SER A 178 7.79 17.91 -16.56
CA SER A 178 6.50 18.31 -16.03
C SER A 178 5.94 17.20 -15.13
N GLY A 179 5.41 17.56 -13.97
CA GLY A 179 4.92 16.57 -13.00
C GLY A 179 4.46 17.18 -11.69
N THR A 180 4.41 16.37 -10.67
CA THR A 180 4.06 16.77 -9.30
C THR A 180 5.26 16.57 -8.38
N VAL A 181 5.52 17.50 -7.49
CA VAL A 181 6.56 17.39 -6.45
C VAL A 181 6.12 16.36 -5.42
N VAL A 182 6.81 15.22 -5.33
CA VAL A 182 6.45 14.11 -4.43
C VAL A 182 7.27 14.06 -3.16
N SER A 183 8.45 14.65 -3.18
CA SER A 183 9.26 14.87 -1.96
C SER A 183 10.05 16.16 -2.04
N LEU A 184 10.34 16.73 -0.88
CA LEU A 184 11.15 17.93 -0.71
C LEU A 184 12.02 17.71 0.54
N ASN A 185 13.35 17.78 0.38
CA ASN A 185 14.30 17.37 1.41
C ASN A 185 15.07 18.56 2.02
N VAL A 186 14.73 19.77 1.63
CA VAL A 186 15.41 20.98 2.07
C VAL A 186 14.42 22.10 2.34
N GLU A 187 14.87 23.06 3.14
CA GLU A 187 14.12 24.28 3.44
C GLU A 187 14.90 25.51 2.96
N LYS A 188 14.20 26.62 2.78
CA LYS A 188 14.80 27.90 2.45
C LYS A 188 15.85 28.28 3.51
N GLY A 189 17.03 28.68 3.08
CA GLY A 189 18.18 29.03 3.94
C GLY A 189 19.13 27.86 4.25
N ALA A 190 18.76 26.63 3.90
CA ALA A 190 19.62 25.46 4.11
C ALA A 190 20.90 25.55 3.30
N ALA A 191 22.01 25.08 3.87
CA ALA A 191 23.26 24.88 3.15
C ALA A 191 23.14 23.69 2.20
N ILE A 192 23.41 23.88 0.93
CA ILE A 192 23.27 22.87 -0.12
C ILE A 192 24.61 22.23 -0.40
N LYS A 193 24.59 20.90 -0.46
CA LYS A 193 25.70 20.08 -0.93
C LYS A 193 25.43 19.67 -2.39
N ALA A 194 26.42 19.80 -3.24
CA ALA A 194 26.31 19.38 -4.64
C ALA A 194 25.82 17.93 -4.76
N TYR A 195 24.98 17.67 -5.75
CA TYR A 195 24.37 16.36 -6.05
C TYR A 195 23.46 15.77 -4.95
N SER A 196 23.20 16.53 -3.87
CA SER A 196 22.18 16.12 -2.91
C SER A 196 20.77 16.36 -3.46
N THR A 197 19.89 15.41 -3.31
CA THR A 197 18.50 15.54 -3.82
C THR A 197 17.74 16.61 -3.04
N ILE A 198 17.33 17.64 -3.73
CA ILE A 198 16.50 18.73 -3.20
C ILE A 198 15.04 18.35 -3.18
N ALA A 199 14.55 17.83 -4.30
CA ALA A 199 13.17 17.38 -4.47
C ALA A 199 13.13 16.21 -5.45
N VAL A 200 11.98 15.51 -5.48
CA VAL A 200 11.68 14.52 -6.52
C VAL A 200 10.41 14.97 -7.24
N ILE A 201 10.48 15.04 -8.57
CA ILE A 201 9.35 15.35 -9.43
C ILE A 201 8.90 14.06 -10.10
N ALA A 202 7.62 13.73 -10.00
CA ALA A 202 7.03 12.52 -10.53
C ALA A 202 5.98 12.85 -11.61
N ASP A 203 6.00 12.10 -12.71
CA ASP A 203 4.91 12.11 -13.67
C ASP A 203 3.71 11.35 -13.10
N THR A 204 2.72 12.07 -12.62
CA THR A 204 1.50 11.50 -12.04
C THR A 204 0.41 11.22 -13.07
N THR A 205 0.67 11.44 -14.36
CA THR A 205 -0.30 11.14 -15.43
C THR A 205 -0.32 9.65 -15.78
N THR A 206 0.84 9.00 -15.62
CA THR A 206 1.00 7.56 -15.90
C THR A 206 1.38 6.83 -14.62
N LEU A 207 0.39 6.17 -14.02
CA LEU A 207 0.57 5.37 -12.80
C LEU A 207 0.74 3.90 -13.14
N ILE A 208 1.64 3.23 -12.42
CA ILE A 208 1.93 1.81 -12.56
C ILE A 208 1.62 1.13 -11.22
N PRO A 209 0.77 0.09 -11.22
CA PRO A 209 0.58 -0.74 -10.04
C PRO A 209 1.85 -1.56 -9.78
N ALA A 210 2.38 -1.45 -8.58
CA ALA A 210 3.68 -2.03 -8.23
C ALA A 210 3.68 -2.57 -6.80
N ALA A 211 4.44 -3.63 -6.55
CA ALA A 211 4.61 -4.23 -5.24
C ALA A 211 6.05 -4.65 -4.99
N LYS A 212 6.52 -4.51 -3.75
CA LYS A 212 7.77 -5.14 -3.30
C LYS A 212 7.53 -6.62 -3.05
N LEU A 213 8.46 -7.46 -3.44
CA LEU A 213 8.40 -8.90 -3.25
C LEU A 213 9.46 -9.34 -2.25
N THR A 214 9.09 -10.22 -1.35
CA THR A 214 10.03 -10.98 -0.55
C THR A 214 10.77 -12.01 -1.43
N LYS A 215 11.87 -12.56 -0.93
CA LYS A 215 12.65 -13.59 -1.64
C LYS A 215 11.80 -14.83 -1.98
N ASP A 216 10.96 -15.26 -1.03
CA ASP A 216 10.10 -16.44 -1.20
C ASP A 216 8.96 -16.22 -2.20
N GLU A 217 8.42 -15.00 -2.26
CA GLU A 217 7.40 -14.63 -3.25
C GLU A 217 8.01 -14.52 -4.64
N ARG A 218 9.21 -13.93 -4.76
CA ARG A 218 9.93 -13.80 -6.02
C ARG A 218 10.22 -15.17 -6.65
N ALA A 219 10.58 -16.19 -5.84
CA ALA A 219 10.83 -17.54 -6.33
C ALA A 219 9.60 -18.23 -6.94
N LYS A 220 8.38 -17.75 -6.61
CA LYS A 220 7.11 -18.34 -7.04
C LYS A 220 6.43 -17.58 -8.19
N ILE A 221 6.89 -16.36 -8.50
CA ILE A 221 6.24 -15.45 -9.44
C ILE A 221 7.10 -15.30 -10.69
N VAL A 222 6.46 -15.33 -11.86
CA VAL A 222 7.11 -15.17 -13.15
C VAL A 222 6.33 -14.15 -13.98
N VAL A 223 7.02 -13.44 -14.87
CA VAL A 223 6.41 -12.51 -15.84
C VAL A 223 5.35 -13.23 -16.68
N GLY A 224 4.23 -12.57 -16.91
CA GLY A 224 3.08 -13.11 -17.65
C GLY A 224 2.05 -13.84 -16.78
N MET A 225 2.32 -14.11 -15.51
CA MET A 225 1.33 -14.74 -14.62
C MET A 225 0.09 -13.85 -14.49
N PRO A 226 -1.12 -14.46 -14.53
CA PRO A 226 -2.36 -13.71 -14.34
C PRO A 226 -2.49 -13.23 -12.89
N ILE A 227 -3.03 -12.01 -12.76
CA ILE A 227 -3.28 -11.39 -11.45
C ILE A 227 -4.71 -10.89 -11.34
N VAL A 228 -5.15 -10.76 -10.09
CA VAL A 228 -6.30 -9.95 -9.71
C VAL A 228 -5.79 -8.88 -8.75
N ALA A 229 -5.89 -7.63 -9.15
CA ALA A 229 -5.53 -6.49 -8.31
C ALA A 229 -6.79 -5.86 -7.74
N GLU A 230 -6.81 -5.65 -6.43
CA GLU A 230 -7.85 -4.90 -5.73
C GLU A 230 -7.28 -3.54 -5.33
N ILE A 231 -7.79 -2.49 -5.96
CA ILE A 231 -7.35 -1.11 -5.72
C ILE A 231 -8.33 -0.47 -4.74
N SER A 232 -7.81 0.12 -3.68
CA SER A 232 -8.63 0.81 -2.67
C SER A 232 -9.55 1.85 -3.32
N ASN A 233 -10.84 1.75 -3.02
CA ASN A 233 -11.91 2.63 -3.53
C ASN A 233 -12.16 2.57 -5.06
N ALA A 234 -11.57 1.60 -5.77
CA ALA A 234 -11.76 1.46 -7.22
C ALA A 234 -12.27 0.08 -7.65
N GLY A 235 -12.11 -0.95 -6.80
CA GLY A 235 -12.58 -2.30 -7.06
C GLY A 235 -11.50 -3.26 -7.57
N GLN A 236 -11.94 -4.37 -8.17
CA GLN A 236 -11.06 -5.44 -8.64
C GLN A 236 -10.83 -5.38 -10.15
N PHE A 237 -9.59 -5.60 -10.54
CA PHE A 237 -9.14 -5.56 -11.92
C PHE A 237 -8.29 -6.78 -12.23
N LYS A 238 -8.44 -7.31 -13.45
CA LYS A 238 -7.61 -8.40 -13.95
C LYS A 238 -6.43 -7.84 -14.73
N GLY A 239 -5.30 -8.52 -14.63
CA GLY A 239 -4.08 -8.11 -15.32
C GLY A 239 -3.07 -9.24 -15.37
N THR A 240 -1.82 -8.87 -15.68
CA THR A 240 -0.68 -9.79 -15.71
C THR A 240 0.56 -9.16 -15.09
N VAL A 241 1.48 -10.00 -14.60
CA VAL A 241 2.79 -9.55 -14.16
C VAL A 241 3.57 -9.07 -15.38
N LYS A 242 3.95 -7.79 -15.40
CA LYS A 242 4.68 -7.15 -16.53
C LYS A 242 6.19 -7.27 -16.38
N MET A 243 6.70 -7.00 -15.18
CA MET A 243 8.13 -6.96 -14.90
C MET A 243 8.41 -7.40 -13.46
N MET A 244 9.51 -8.13 -13.29
CA MET A 244 10.02 -8.50 -11.97
C MET A 244 11.06 -7.46 -11.51
N PRO A 245 11.25 -7.29 -10.18
CA PRO A 245 12.28 -6.40 -9.65
C PRO A 245 13.67 -6.77 -10.18
N LEU A 246 14.45 -5.77 -10.63
CA LEU A 246 15.81 -5.96 -11.13
C LEU A 246 16.84 -6.04 -10.01
N THR A 247 16.58 -5.38 -8.89
CA THR A 247 17.46 -5.38 -7.72
C THR A 247 17.16 -6.56 -6.81
N ASN A 248 18.20 -7.27 -6.38
CA ASN A 248 18.10 -8.23 -5.29
C ASN A 248 18.18 -7.43 -4.00
N ASP A 249 17.05 -7.20 -3.35
CA ASP A 249 17.01 -6.64 -1.99
C ASP A 249 17.55 -7.70 -1.00
N ASP A 250 18.85 -7.97 -1.05
CA ASP A 250 19.56 -8.72 -0.01
C ASP A 250 19.89 -7.83 1.21
N SER A 251 19.35 -6.61 1.28
CA SER A 251 19.42 -5.72 2.43
C SER A 251 18.41 -6.10 3.53
N THR A 252 18.33 -7.40 3.83
CA THR A 252 17.82 -7.82 5.14
C THR A 252 19.03 -7.81 6.09
N GLY A 253 19.11 -6.75 6.91
CA GLY A 253 19.86 -6.63 8.15
C GLY A 253 21.00 -7.62 8.39
N GLY A 254 22.09 -7.51 7.67
CA GLY A 254 23.37 -8.07 8.06
C GLY A 254 24.02 -7.14 9.06
N ASN A 255 23.75 -7.35 10.35
CA ASN A 255 24.52 -6.81 11.45
C ASN A 255 25.94 -7.41 11.36
N ASN A 256 26.84 -6.76 10.64
CA ASN A 256 28.26 -7.09 10.71
C ASN A 256 28.96 -5.98 11.49
N GLY A 257 29.26 -6.30 12.76
CA GLY A 257 30.00 -5.45 13.65
C GLY A 257 31.38 -5.14 13.08
N GLY A 258 31.62 -3.90 12.80
CA GLY A 258 32.90 -3.33 12.47
C GLY A 258 32.91 -1.89 12.96
N GLY A 259 33.59 -1.63 14.10
CA GLY A 259 33.70 -0.33 14.72
C GLY A 259 34.35 0.70 13.80
N GLY A 260 33.73 1.85 13.65
CA GLY A 260 34.21 3.03 12.94
C GLY A 260 33.38 4.22 13.36
N ASN A 261 33.90 4.97 14.31
CA ASN A 261 33.37 6.23 14.80
C ASN A 261 33.31 7.27 13.65
N GLY A 262 32.11 7.75 13.33
CA GLY A 262 31.92 8.79 12.31
C GLY A 262 30.44 9.20 12.29
N GLY A 263 30.07 10.19 13.13
CA GLY A 263 28.74 10.76 13.16
C GLY A 263 28.38 11.42 11.82
N GLY A 264 27.44 10.82 11.14
CA GLY A 264 26.75 11.35 9.98
C GLY A 264 25.37 10.75 9.94
N THR A 265 24.40 11.44 10.50
CA THR A 265 22.97 11.10 10.36
C THR A 265 22.57 11.36 8.91
N GLY A 266 23.06 10.53 8.02
CA GLY A 266 22.59 10.44 6.64
C GLY A 266 21.34 9.56 6.64
N ASN A 267 20.18 10.17 6.56
CA ASN A 267 18.94 9.50 6.20
C ASN A 267 19.09 8.93 4.78
N ASN A 268 19.73 7.76 4.66
CA ASN A 268 19.67 6.95 3.45
C ASN A 268 18.25 6.37 3.36
N THR A 269 17.29 7.22 3.02
CA THR A 269 16.08 6.73 2.38
C THR A 269 16.54 6.23 1.02
N ASP A 270 16.79 4.92 0.93
CA ASP A 270 16.98 4.23 -0.35
C ASP A 270 15.86 4.66 -1.27
N LYS A 271 16.25 5.40 -2.33
CA LYS A 271 15.27 5.95 -3.27
C LYS A 271 14.65 4.78 -3.99
N GLU A 272 13.41 4.48 -3.63
CA GLU A 272 12.60 3.46 -4.29
C GLU A 272 12.46 3.83 -5.77
N LYS A 273 13.14 3.09 -6.63
CA LYS A 273 13.02 3.24 -8.09
C LYS A 273 11.92 2.32 -8.61
N PRO A 274 11.25 2.67 -9.69
CA PRO A 274 10.25 1.78 -10.29
C PRO A 274 10.78 0.38 -10.62
N GLU A 275 12.09 0.24 -10.88
CA GLU A 275 12.76 -1.02 -11.19
C GLU A 275 12.94 -1.93 -9.96
N ASP A 276 12.80 -1.40 -8.75
CA ASP A 276 12.90 -2.17 -7.50
C ASP A 276 11.60 -2.93 -7.17
N PHE A 277 10.55 -2.67 -7.95
CA PHE A 277 9.23 -3.24 -7.74
C PHE A 277 8.86 -4.25 -8.83
N MET A 278 8.09 -5.26 -8.43
CA MET A 278 7.28 -5.99 -9.39
C MET A 278 6.22 -5.04 -9.95
N GLN A 279 6.15 -4.94 -11.27
CA GLN A 279 5.14 -4.14 -11.95
C GLN A 279 4.09 -5.05 -12.58
N VAL A 280 2.84 -4.64 -12.53
CA VAL A 280 1.75 -5.36 -13.17
C VAL A 280 1.04 -4.48 -14.20
N ASP A 281 0.57 -5.10 -15.25
CA ASP A 281 -0.26 -4.47 -16.27
C ASP A 281 -1.72 -4.76 -15.98
N ILE A 282 -2.51 -3.71 -15.76
CA ILE A 282 -3.94 -3.78 -15.45
C ILE A 282 -4.72 -3.13 -16.58
N LYS A 283 -5.61 -3.90 -17.19
CA LYS A 283 -6.51 -3.38 -18.22
C LYS A 283 -7.61 -2.52 -17.60
N ASN A 284 -7.90 -1.38 -18.22
CA ASN A 284 -8.99 -0.46 -17.83
C ASN A 284 -8.87 0.12 -16.40
N MET A 285 -7.65 0.46 -15.98
CA MET A 285 -7.45 1.14 -14.71
C MET A 285 -8.11 2.54 -14.72
N PRO A 286 -8.84 2.93 -13.67
CA PRO A 286 -9.46 4.25 -13.57
C PRO A 286 -8.42 5.38 -13.61
N LYS A 287 -8.77 6.50 -14.28
CA LYS A 287 -7.85 7.65 -14.44
C LYS A 287 -7.79 8.60 -13.23
N ASN A 288 -8.71 8.45 -12.28
CA ASN A 288 -8.83 9.32 -11.09
C ASN A 288 -8.03 8.82 -9.89
N LEU A 289 -7.12 7.88 -10.10
CA LEU A 289 -6.27 7.36 -9.05
C LEU A 289 -5.05 8.27 -8.82
N THR A 290 -4.51 8.22 -7.62
CA THR A 290 -3.35 9.02 -7.22
C THR A 290 -2.15 8.12 -6.89
N ARG A 291 -0.93 8.68 -7.03
CA ARG A 291 0.29 8.03 -6.57
C ARG A 291 0.19 7.69 -5.07
N GLY A 292 0.67 6.53 -4.70
CA GLY A 292 0.59 6.04 -3.33
C GLY A 292 -0.71 5.33 -2.96
N THR A 293 -1.74 5.33 -3.83
CA THR A 293 -2.96 4.55 -3.59
C THR A 293 -2.59 3.09 -3.33
N PRO A 294 -2.97 2.53 -2.16
CA PRO A 294 -2.66 1.15 -1.82
C PRO A 294 -3.50 0.18 -2.65
N LEU A 295 -2.92 -0.97 -2.95
CA LEU A 295 -3.58 -2.04 -3.66
C LEU A 295 -3.09 -3.41 -3.17
N SER A 296 -3.95 -4.41 -3.28
CA SER A 296 -3.61 -5.81 -3.04
C SER A 296 -3.57 -6.55 -4.37
N ILE A 297 -2.50 -7.32 -4.61
CA ILE A 297 -2.32 -8.09 -5.84
C ILE A 297 -2.32 -9.57 -5.49
N SER A 298 -3.30 -10.30 -6.01
CA SER A 298 -3.38 -11.75 -5.93
C SER A 298 -2.83 -12.35 -7.23
N ILE A 299 -1.64 -12.94 -7.18
CA ILE A 299 -0.98 -13.57 -8.32
C ILE A 299 -1.35 -15.04 -8.35
N ILE A 300 -1.90 -15.52 -9.47
CA ILE A 300 -2.28 -16.93 -9.65
C ILE A 300 -1.06 -17.70 -10.12
N THR A 301 -0.42 -18.43 -9.17
CA THR A 301 0.79 -19.20 -9.45
C THR A 301 0.54 -20.59 -9.98
N LYS A 302 -0.60 -21.19 -9.63
CA LYS A 302 -1.04 -22.49 -10.15
C LYS A 302 -2.54 -22.46 -10.38
N ARG A 303 -2.99 -23.08 -11.44
CA ARG A 303 -4.39 -23.26 -11.77
C ARG A 303 -4.61 -24.70 -12.21
N LYS A 304 -5.56 -25.38 -11.56
CA LYS A 304 -6.00 -26.72 -11.91
C LYS A 304 -7.48 -26.63 -12.24
N GLU A 305 -7.85 -27.06 -13.42
CA GLU A 305 -9.22 -27.05 -13.89
C GLU A 305 -9.84 -28.44 -13.76
N ASN A 306 -11.17 -28.49 -13.59
CA ASN A 306 -11.95 -29.73 -13.51
C ASN A 306 -11.50 -30.71 -12.42
N VAL A 307 -11.00 -30.19 -11.28
CA VAL A 307 -10.66 -31.03 -10.14
C VAL A 307 -11.88 -31.31 -9.29
N ILE A 308 -11.98 -32.55 -8.78
CA ILE A 308 -13.05 -32.95 -7.86
C ILE A 308 -12.81 -32.26 -6.52
N VAL A 309 -13.81 -31.56 -6.02
CA VAL A 309 -13.72 -30.81 -4.77
C VAL A 309 -14.86 -31.12 -3.82
N ILE A 310 -14.53 -31.06 -2.52
CA ILE A 310 -15.49 -31.18 -1.41
C ILE A 310 -15.23 -30.05 -0.40
N PRO A 311 -16.26 -29.64 0.38
CA PRO A 311 -16.05 -28.74 1.51
C PRO A 311 -15.18 -29.36 2.62
N PRO A 312 -14.31 -28.59 3.32
CA PRO A 312 -13.48 -29.12 4.41
C PRO A 312 -14.27 -29.77 5.54
N SER A 313 -15.52 -29.35 5.76
CA SER A 313 -16.42 -29.92 6.76
C SER A 313 -16.82 -31.37 6.50
N THR A 314 -16.60 -31.91 5.30
CA THR A 314 -16.98 -33.30 4.95
C THR A 314 -15.80 -34.27 5.13
N LEU A 315 -14.57 -33.78 5.17
CA LEU A 315 -13.39 -34.63 5.33
C LEU A 315 -13.25 -35.10 6.78
N ARG A 316 -12.92 -36.36 6.95
CA ARG A 316 -12.70 -37.01 8.25
C ARG A 316 -11.35 -37.72 8.23
N SER A 317 -10.70 -37.77 9.40
CA SER A 317 -9.43 -38.50 9.56
C SER A 317 -9.41 -39.26 10.88
N ILE A 318 -8.89 -40.49 10.83
CA ILE A 318 -8.62 -41.32 12.00
C ILE A 318 -7.21 -41.89 11.83
N GLY A 319 -6.28 -41.40 12.66
CA GLY A 319 -4.86 -41.71 12.48
C GLY A 319 -4.35 -41.20 11.11
N SER A 320 -3.81 -42.09 10.31
CA SER A 320 -3.33 -41.78 8.95
C SER A 320 -4.42 -41.95 7.85
N ARG A 321 -5.58 -42.50 8.21
CA ARG A 321 -6.68 -42.77 7.27
C ARG A 321 -7.49 -41.50 7.06
N THR A 322 -7.68 -41.08 5.79
CA THR A 322 -8.55 -39.97 5.41
C THR A 322 -9.73 -40.49 4.59
N TYR A 323 -10.95 -40.15 5.01
CA TYR A 323 -12.18 -40.67 4.41
C TYR A 323 -13.29 -39.64 4.45
N VAL A 324 -14.35 -39.90 3.67
CA VAL A 324 -15.60 -39.16 3.66
C VAL A 324 -16.78 -40.12 3.85
N GLN A 325 -17.90 -39.61 4.33
CA GLN A 325 -19.14 -40.40 4.35
C GLN A 325 -19.97 -40.07 3.12
N VAL A 326 -20.10 -41.00 2.20
CA VAL A 326 -20.96 -40.89 1.01
C VAL A 326 -22.35 -41.41 1.34
N ILE A 327 -23.35 -40.76 0.80
CA ILE A 327 -24.75 -41.23 0.83
C ILE A 327 -25.10 -41.73 -0.56
N ASP A 328 -25.56 -42.95 -0.65
CA ASP A 328 -26.17 -43.57 -1.84
C ASP A 328 -27.51 -44.17 -1.53
N ALA A 329 -28.10 -44.93 -2.47
CA ALA A 329 -29.41 -45.56 -2.34
C ALA A 329 -29.43 -46.60 -1.21
N ASP A 330 -28.29 -47.20 -0.90
CA ASP A 330 -28.13 -48.25 0.10
C ASP A 330 -27.82 -47.69 1.51
N GLY A 331 -27.65 -46.38 1.64
CA GLY A 331 -27.41 -45.69 2.90
C GLY A 331 -26.08 -44.90 2.96
N LYS A 332 -25.50 -44.84 4.17
CA LYS A 332 -24.23 -44.10 4.40
C LYS A 332 -23.06 -45.09 4.43
N ARG A 333 -22.07 -44.85 3.62
CA ARG A 333 -20.82 -45.64 3.63
C ARG A 333 -19.57 -44.73 3.73
N GLU A 334 -18.54 -45.26 4.32
CA GLU A 334 -17.23 -44.59 4.36
C GLU A 334 -16.43 -44.94 3.10
N VAL A 335 -15.89 -43.92 2.49
CA VAL A 335 -15.00 -44.05 1.32
C VAL A 335 -13.67 -43.38 1.61
N ASP A 336 -12.59 -44.16 1.49
CA ASP A 336 -11.25 -43.64 1.64
C ASP A 336 -10.90 -42.73 0.46
N VAL A 337 -10.30 -41.57 0.76
CA VAL A 337 -10.00 -40.57 -0.25
C VAL A 337 -8.52 -40.19 -0.19
N GLU A 338 -7.95 -40.01 -1.36
CA GLU A 338 -6.63 -39.39 -1.53
C GLU A 338 -6.82 -37.89 -1.74
N VAL A 339 -6.27 -37.10 -0.82
CA VAL A 339 -6.47 -35.62 -0.77
C VAL A 339 -5.31 -34.94 -1.50
N GLY A 340 -5.63 -33.97 -2.35
CA GLY A 340 -4.68 -33.11 -3.02
C GLY A 340 -4.53 -31.75 -2.34
N GLN A 341 -4.67 -30.70 -3.12
CA GLN A 341 -4.56 -29.33 -2.63
C GLN A 341 -5.77 -28.97 -1.72
N GLN A 342 -5.46 -28.28 -0.61
CA GLN A 342 -6.48 -27.77 0.30
C GLN A 342 -6.48 -26.23 0.28
N THR A 343 -7.69 -25.67 0.25
CA THR A 343 -7.95 -24.25 0.41
C THR A 343 -8.85 -24.03 1.63
N ALA A 344 -9.11 -22.79 1.99
CA ALA A 344 -10.03 -22.48 3.10
C ALA A 344 -11.47 -22.98 2.89
N THR A 345 -11.90 -23.11 1.64
CA THR A 345 -13.29 -23.43 1.28
C THR A 345 -13.46 -24.77 0.58
N GLN A 346 -12.43 -25.35 0.00
CA GLN A 346 -12.48 -26.54 -0.83
C GLN A 346 -11.23 -27.42 -0.65
N ILE A 347 -11.42 -28.71 -0.75
CA ILE A 347 -10.37 -29.73 -0.74
C ILE A 347 -10.44 -30.49 -2.05
N GLU A 348 -9.31 -30.60 -2.74
CA GLU A 348 -9.15 -31.43 -3.93
C GLU A 348 -9.10 -32.90 -3.54
N ILE A 349 -9.87 -33.72 -4.25
CA ILE A 349 -9.85 -35.18 -4.13
C ILE A 349 -9.21 -35.76 -5.39
N LEU A 350 -8.10 -36.47 -5.18
CA LEU A 350 -7.35 -37.11 -6.27
C LEU A 350 -7.94 -38.47 -6.62
N LYS A 351 -8.42 -39.23 -5.61
CA LYS A 351 -9.05 -40.55 -5.78
C LYS A 351 -10.11 -40.79 -4.71
N GLY A 352 -11.09 -41.61 -5.03
CA GLY A 352 -12.10 -42.12 -4.10
C GLY A 352 -13.49 -41.54 -4.26
N LEU A 353 -13.67 -40.45 -5.01
CA LEU A 353 -14.97 -39.85 -5.27
C LEU A 353 -15.19 -39.56 -6.76
N GLU A 354 -16.45 -39.55 -7.14
CA GLU A 354 -16.92 -39.14 -8.45
C GLU A 354 -17.86 -37.93 -8.35
N PRO A 355 -17.84 -37.02 -9.36
CA PRO A 355 -18.76 -35.89 -9.40
C PRO A 355 -20.23 -36.37 -9.34
N GLY A 356 -21.07 -35.62 -8.62
CA GLY A 356 -22.49 -35.95 -8.41
C GLY A 356 -22.78 -36.82 -7.20
N GLN A 357 -21.81 -37.43 -6.55
CA GLN A 357 -21.98 -38.12 -5.29
C GLN A 357 -22.32 -37.15 -4.16
N LYS A 358 -23.09 -37.62 -3.14
CA LYS A 358 -23.39 -36.79 -1.96
C LYS A 358 -22.54 -37.21 -0.78
N VAL A 359 -21.93 -36.23 -0.12
CA VAL A 359 -21.11 -36.43 1.07
C VAL A 359 -21.70 -35.70 2.28
N VAL A 360 -21.48 -36.26 3.47
CA VAL A 360 -22.05 -35.76 4.72
C VAL A 360 -21.06 -34.89 5.47
N GLY A 361 -21.51 -33.71 5.89
CA GLY A 361 -20.76 -32.85 6.80
C GLY A 361 -20.59 -33.45 8.20
N ARG A 362 -19.70 -32.86 8.99
CA ARG A 362 -19.48 -33.23 10.40
C ARG A 362 -20.64 -32.82 11.28
#